data_b48aeac390bf753bcec8aa794caf06e7
#
_entry.id   b48aeac390bf753bcec8aa794caf06e7
#
_cell.length_a   1.000
_cell.length_b   1.000
_cell.length_c   1.000
_cell.angle_alpha   90.00
_cell.angle_beta   90.00
_cell.angle_gamma   90.00
#
_symmetry.space_group_name_H-M   'P 1'
#
loop_
_entity.id
_entity.type
_entity.pdbx_description
1 polymer ?
#
loop_
_entity_poly.entity_id
_entity_poly.type
_entity_poly.pdbx_seq_one_letter_code
_entity_poly.pdbx_strand_id
1 'polypeptide(L)'
;LNLLLGSKPIGDDEGSDRVKLAVMQLLNEKYGITEDDFTSAELEAVPAVKATEIGLDRSMIGAYGHDDRVDAYPALMAEIEVQHPAHTTVCILTDKEEVGSDGVTGMNSMYAYHFLQQLCAAQGADYITACKAAKCLSADVTAAYDPTFADAFEPDNGTYAGSGVAIYKYTGSRGKSGTS
;
A
#
# COMPACT_ATOMS: atom_id res chain seq x y z
N LEU A 1 3.48 6.49 19.22
CA LEU A 1 2.47 7.50 19.50
C LEU A 1 1.26 6.82 20.13
N ASN A 2 0.74 7.40 21.23
CA ASN A 2 -0.50 6.93 21.84
C ASN A 2 -1.67 7.75 21.32
N LEU A 3 -2.73 7.07 20.94
CA LEU A 3 -3.96 7.70 20.49
C LEU A 3 -4.95 7.76 21.65
N LEU A 4 -5.42 8.96 22.00
CA LEU A 4 -6.45 9.12 23.03
C LEU A 4 -7.82 8.82 22.43
N LEU A 5 -8.42 7.68 22.82
CA LEU A 5 -9.73 7.25 22.33
C LEU A 5 -10.90 7.76 23.19
N GLY A 6 -10.68 8.02 24.46
CA GLY A 6 -11.70 8.52 25.37
C GLY A 6 -11.17 8.73 26.78
N SER A 7 -11.91 9.51 27.58
CA SER A 7 -11.57 9.82 28.97
C SER A 7 -12.78 9.81 29.90
N LYS A 8 -14.01 9.70 29.36
CA LYS A 8 -15.24 9.73 30.16
C LYS A 8 -15.57 8.33 30.67
N PRO A 9 -15.58 8.12 31.98
CA PRO A 9 -15.97 6.83 32.55
C PRO A 9 -17.49 6.60 32.46
N ILE A 10 -17.89 5.33 32.41
CA ILE A 10 -19.28 4.92 32.54
C ILE A 10 -19.64 4.63 34.03
N GLY A 11 -20.87 4.96 34.45
CA GLY A 11 -21.36 4.69 35.77
C GLY A 11 -20.67 5.48 36.91
N ASP A 12 -21.04 5.22 38.13
CA ASP A 12 -20.55 5.90 39.35
C ASP A 12 -19.67 4.99 40.23
N ASP A 13 -19.42 3.75 39.83
CA ASP A 13 -18.66 2.76 40.58
C ASP A 13 -17.16 3.00 40.59
N GLU A 14 -16.41 2.50 41.57
CA GLU A 14 -14.96 2.67 41.71
C GLU A 14 -14.12 1.71 40.87
N GLY A 15 -14.64 1.14 39.77
CA GLY A 15 -13.93 0.18 38.92
C GLY A 15 -12.81 0.81 38.05
N SER A 16 -11.76 0.06 37.80
CA SER A 16 -10.56 0.52 37.03
C SER A 16 -10.80 0.69 35.52
N ASP A 17 -11.70 -0.07 34.92
CA ASP A 17 -11.85 -0.16 33.46
C ASP A 17 -13.03 0.64 32.88
N ARG A 18 -13.59 1.55 33.67
CA ARG A 18 -14.80 2.32 33.33
C ARG A 18 -14.69 3.13 32.02
N VAL A 19 -13.52 3.66 31.70
CA VAL A 19 -13.27 4.38 30.43
C VAL A 19 -13.22 3.37 29.27
N LYS A 20 -12.55 2.25 29.45
CA LYS A 20 -12.53 1.16 28.47
C LYS A 20 -13.95 0.69 28.17
N LEU A 21 -14.75 0.42 29.20
CA LEU A 21 -16.13 -0.01 29.03
C LEU A 21 -16.98 1.02 28.29
N ALA A 22 -16.82 2.32 28.60
CA ALA A 22 -17.54 3.39 27.91
C ALA A 22 -17.19 3.43 26.42
N VAL A 23 -15.91 3.27 26.06
CA VAL A 23 -15.47 3.21 24.67
C VAL A 23 -15.99 1.95 23.98
N MET A 24 -15.91 0.79 24.65
CA MET A 24 -16.42 -0.47 24.12
C MET A 24 -17.93 -0.44 23.90
N GLN A 25 -18.70 0.15 24.82
CA GLN A 25 -20.14 0.33 24.62
C GLN A 25 -20.43 1.20 23.40
N LEU A 26 -19.73 2.32 23.25
CA LEU A 26 -19.88 3.20 22.09
C LEU A 26 -19.59 2.48 20.77
N LEU A 27 -18.53 1.68 20.73
CA LEU A 27 -18.16 0.90 19.55
C LEU A 27 -19.18 -0.20 19.25
N ASN A 28 -19.70 -0.85 20.29
CA ASN A 28 -20.74 -1.85 20.13
C ASN A 28 -22.05 -1.23 19.62
N GLU A 29 -22.51 -0.14 20.22
CA GLU A 29 -23.75 0.55 19.80
C GLU A 29 -23.67 1.06 18.35
N LYS A 30 -22.48 1.52 17.93
CA LYS A 30 -22.31 2.14 16.63
C LYS A 30 -21.95 1.17 15.51
N TYR A 31 -21.18 0.13 15.82
CA TYR A 31 -20.59 -0.77 14.83
C TYR A 31 -20.80 -2.26 15.13
N GLY A 32 -21.40 -2.61 16.26
CA GLY A 32 -21.56 -4.01 16.67
C GLY A 32 -20.28 -4.68 17.15
N ILE A 33 -19.19 -3.92 17.35
CA ILE A 33 -17.89 -4.43 17.77
C ILE A 33 -17.91 -4.86 19.23
N THR A 34 -17.34 -6.01 19.53
CA THR A 34 -17.17 -6.56 20.87
C THR A 34 -15.70 -6.62 21.27
N GLU A 35 -15.39 -6.94 22.53
CA GLU A 35 -14.00 -7.07 22.96
C GLU A 35 -13.26 -8.22 22.23
N ASP A 36 -13.97 -9.29 21.91
CA ASP A 36 -13.39 -10.43 21.19
C ASP A 36 -12.89 -10.07 19.78
N ASP A 37 -13.53 -9.09 19.14
CA ASP A 37 -13.10 -8.63 17.82
C ASP A 37 -11.71 -7.99 17.85
N PHE A 38 -11.27 -7.45 18.99
CA PHE A 38 -9.95 -6.86 19.13
C PHE A 38 -8.81 -7.88 19.29
N THR A 39 -9.10 -9.14 19.51
CA THR A 39 -8.06 -10.18 19.63
C THR A 39 -7.32 -10.42 18.31
N SER A 40 -7.96 -10.15 17.19
CA SER A 40 -7.40 -10.30 15.83
C SER A 40 -7.49 -9.02 15.00
N ALA A 41 -7.91 -7.90 15.59
CA ALA A 41 -8.03 -6.64 14.87
C ALA A 41 -6.68 -6.00 14.61
N GLU A 42 -6.49 -5.47 13.42
CA GLU A 42 -5.47 -4.50 13.09
C GLU A 42 -6.11 -3.12 13.08
N LEU A 43 -5.55 -2.19 13.86
CA LEU A 43 -6.07 -0.84 14.02
C LEU A 43 -5.07 0.16 13.46
N GLU A 44 -5.52 0.95 12.51
CA GLU A 44 -4.71 1.98 11.87
C GLU A 44 -5.33 3.36 12.07
N ALA A 45 -4.50 4.32 12.48
CA ALA A 45 -4.89 5.72 12.53
C ALA A 45 -4.45 6.40 11.23
N VAL A 46 -5.41 6.79 10.42
CA VAL A 46 -5.16 7.39 9.10
C VAL A 46 -5.77 8.80 9.02
N PRO A 47 -5.21 9.70 8.18
CA PRO A 47 -5.83 11.00 7.92
C PRO A 47 -7.25 10.85 7.36
N ALA A 48 -8.19 11.60 7.93
CA ALA A 48 -9.60 11.59 7.51
C ALA A 48 -9.90 12.62 6.40
N VAL A 49 -8.87 13.07 5.69
CA VAL A 49 -9.01 14.04 4.60
C VAL A 49 -9.48 13.35 3.31
N LYS A 50 -10.30 14.06 2.55
CA LYS A 50 -10.70 13.61 1.22
C LYS A 50 -9.69 14.06 0.18
N ALA A 51 -9.69 13.41 -0.98
CA ALA A 51 -8.96 13.89 -2.14
C ALA A 51 -9.39 15.33 -2.46
N THR A 52 -8.42 16.20 -2.72
CA THR A 52 -8.63 17.62 -2.98
C THR A 52 -7.67 18.14 -4.04
N GLU A 53 -8.09 19.15 -4.75
CA GLU A 53 -7.24 19.86 -5.70
C GLU A 53 -6.21 20.73 -4.97
N ILE A 54 -4.97 20.73 -5.47
CA ILE A 54 -3.85 21.51 -4.93
C ILE A 54 -3.34 22.48 -5.99
N GLY A 55 -2.81 23.59 -5.52
CA GLY A 55 -2.31 24.70 -6.33
C GLY A 55 -3.40 25.75 -6.60
N LEU A 56 -2.98 26.98 -6.89
CA LEU A 56 -3.90 28.06 -7.25
C LEU A 56 -4.63 27.75 -8.57
N ASP A 57 -3.99 27.04 -9.45
CA ASP A 57 -4.49 26.57 -10.76
C ASP A 57 -5.20 25.22 -10.68
N ARG A 58 -5.23 24.57 -9.49
CA ARG A 58 -5.83 23.27 -9.26
C ARG A 58 -5.28 22.16 -10.15
N SER A 59 -4.01 22.25 -10.51
CA SER A 59 -3.37 21.32 -11.46
C SER A 59 -2.95 20.00 -10.85
N MET A 60 -2.99 19.86 -9.53
CA MET A 60 -2.60 18.65 -8.80
C MET A 60 -3.73 18.15 -7.91
N ILE A 61 -3.67 16.90 -7.53
CA ILE A 61 -4.59 16.26 -6.59
C ILE A 61 -3.78 15.77 -5.38
N GLY A 62 -4.16 16.21 -4.19
CA GLY A 62 -3.66 15.69 -2.93
C GLY A 62 -4.64 14.69 -2.34
N ALA A 63 -4.16 13.52 -1.98
CA ALA A 63 -4.98 12.49 -1.36
C ALA A 63 -4.13 11.58 -0.47
N TYR A 64 -4.70 11.14 0.64
CA TYR A 64 -4.10 10.07 1.43
C TYR A 64 -4.19 8.74 0.68
N GLY A 65 -3.09 7.99 0.67
CA GLY A 65 -3.00 6.70 -0.02
C GLY A 65 -2.89 6.81 -1.54
N HIS A 66 -2.51 7.98 -2.09
CA HIS A 66 -2.09 8.13 -3.47
C HIS A 66 -0.92 7.19 -3.77
N ASP A 67 0.03 7.16 -2.88
CA ASP A 67 1.05 6.15 -2.80
C ASP A 67 0.46 4.93 -2.06
N ASP A 68 0.26 3.78 -2.70
CA ASP A 68 0.55 3.53 -4.13
C ASP A 68 -0.74 3.21 -4.94
N ARG A 69 -1.89 3.73 -4.54
CA ARG A 69 -3.17 3.46 -5.27
C ARG A 69 -3.17 4.00 -6.70
N VAL A 70 -2.37 5.01 -6.97
CA VAL A 70 -2.26 5.58 -8.32
C VAL A 70 -1.64 4.60 -9.31
N ASP A 71 -0.80 3.69 -8.84
CA ASP A 71 -0.18 2.64 -9.66
C ASP A 71 -0.90 1.29 -9.51
N ALA A 72 -1.41 0.98 -8.32
CA ALA A 72 -2.16 -0.24 -8.07
C ALA A 72 -3.44 -0.33 -8.91
N TYR A 73 -4.18 0.77 -9.05
CA TYR A 73 -5.41 0.80 -9.84
C TYR A 73 -5.17 0.51 -11.33
N PRO A 74 -4.28 1.21 -12.05
CA PRO A 74 -4.02 0.89 -13.45
C PRO A 74 -3.40 -0.50 -13.66
N ALA A 75 -2.58 -0.99 -12.72
CA ALA A 75 -2.07 -2.36 -12.77
C ALA A 75 -3.20 -3.40 -12.73
N LEU A 76 -4.16 -3.23 -11.81
CA LEU A 76 -5.35 -4.09 -11.73
C LEU A 76 -6.23 -3.97 -12.99
N MET A 77 -6.46 -2.74 -13.47
CA MET A 77 -7.28 -2.52 -14.67
C MET A 77 -6.64 -3.13 -15.91
N ALA A 78 -5.31 -3.01 -16.05
CA ALA A 78 -4.60 -3.65 -17.15
C ALA A 78 -4.77 -5.17 -17.14
N GLU A 79 -4.74 -5.81 -15.95
CA GLU A 79 -4.99 -7.26 -15.82
C GLU A 79 -6.43 -7.64 -16.18
N ILE A 80 -7.42 -6.85 -15.77
CA ILE A 80 -8.83 -7.09 -16.06
C ILE A 80 -9.16 -6.91 -17.54
N GLU A 81 -8.54 -5.92 -18.19
CA GLU A 81 -8.81 -5.54 -19.57
C GLU A 81 -8.07 -6.40 -20.59
N VAL A 82 -7.07 -7.16 -20.18
CA VAL A 82 -6.30 -8.02 -21.08
C VAL A 82 -7.21 -9.08 -21.70
N GLN A 83 -7.22 -9.15 -23.03
CA GLN A 83 -7.99 -10.13 -23.80
C GLN A 83 -7.06 -11.09 -24.52
N HIS A 84 -7.30 -12.40 -24.38
CA HIS A 84 -6.56 -13.44 -25.07
C HIS A 84 -5.02 -13.33 -24.89
N PRO A 85 -4.50 -13.26 -23.66
CA PRO A 85 -3.07 -13.13 -23.42
C PRO A 85 -2.31 -14.34 -23.99
N ALA A 86 -1.15 -14.09 -24.63
CA ALA A 86 -0.29 -15.14 -25.14
C ALA A 86 0.41 -15.93 -24.02
N HIS A 87 0.50 -15.35 -22.84
CA HIS A 87 1.09 -15.95 -21.64
C HIS A 87 0.18 -15.66 -20.44
N THR A 88 0.30 -16.48 -19.40
CA THR A 88 -0.38 -16.20 -18.13
C THR A 88 0.09 -14.86 -17.58
N THR A 89 -0.87 -14.00 -17.26
CA THR A 89 -0.63 -12.71 -16.58
C THR A 89 -1.06 -12.81 -15.13
N VAL A 90 -0.40 -12.08 -14.25
CA VAL A 90 -0.69 -12.05 -12.82
C VAL A 90 -0.48 -10.63 -12.31
N CYS A 91 -1.48 -10.05 -11.71
CA CYS A 91 -1.36 -8.81 -10.94
C CYS A 91 -1.28 -9.15 -9.46
N ILE A 92 -0.26 -8.67 -8.77
CA ILE A 92 -0.07 -8.85 -7.33
C ILE A 92 -0.10 -7.47 -6.69
N LEU A 93 -1.11 -7.23 -5.86
CA LEU A 93 -1.23 -6.03 -5.03
C LEU A 93 -0.79 -6.38 -3.62
N THR A 94 0.26 -5.75 -3.15
CA THR A 94 0.87 -6.05 -1.86
C THR A 94 0.56 -4.96 -0.84
N ASP A 95 0.57 -5.33 0.42
CA ASP A 95 0.42 -4.44 1.57
C ASP A 95 1.76 -4.27 2.28
N LYS A 96 1.85 -3.33 3.22
CA LYS A 96 3.01 -3.14 4.12
C LYS A 96 4.32 -2.73 3.42
N GLU A 97 4.27 -2.15 2.23
CA GLU A 97 5.48 -1.69 1.52
C GLU A 97 6.25 -0.67 2.36
N GLU A 98 5.58 0.34 2.89
CA GLU A 98 6.15 1.46 3.66
C GLU A 98 6.85 1.06 4.97
N VAL A 99 6.54 -0.10 5.49
CA VAL A 99 7.21 -0.67 6.68
C VAL A 99 8.24 -1.74 6.34
N GLY A 100 8.66 -1.82 5.06
CA GLY A 100 9.69 -2.73 4.57
C GLY A 100 9.14 -4.02 3.98
N SER A 101 7.89 -4.05 3.54
CA SER A 101 7.19 -5.21 2.97
C SER A 101 7.08 -6.39 3.93
N ASP A 102 7.22 -6.14 5.23
CA ASP A 102 7.14 -7.16 6.27
C ASP A 102 5.68 -7.50 6.63
N GLY A 103 5.50 -8.64 7.29
CA GLY A 103 4.19 -9.16 7.67
C GLY A 103 3.62 -10.16 6.68
N VAL A 104 2.45 -10.72 7.03
CA VAL A 104 1.83 -11.83 6.27
C VAL A 104 1.22 -11.40 4.93
N THR A 105 1.00 -10.12 4.74
CA THR A 105 0.40 -9.51 3.54
C THR A 105 1.43 -8.74 2.69
N GLY A 106 2.65 -8.57 3.20
CA GLY A 106 3.74 -7.90 2.51
C GLY A 106 4.43 -8.82 1.48
N MET A 107 5.21 -8.22 0.59
CA MET A 107 5.91 -8.96 -0.46
C MET A 107 7.01 -9.89 0.08
N ASN A 108 7.52 -9.65 1.29
CA ASN A 108 8.48 -10.53 1.96
C ASN A 108 7.84 -11.80 2.53
N SER A 109 6.50 -11.90 2.53
CA SER A 109 5.81 -13.13 2.92
C SER A 109 5.95 -14.21 1.85
N MET A 110 5.69 -15.45 2.24
CA MET A 110 5.69 -16.57 1.29
C MET A 110 4.38 -16.68 0.48
N TYR A 111 3.40 -15.82 0.74
CA TYR A 111 2.07 -15.93 0.13
C TYR A 111 2.11 -15.85 -1.41
N ALA A 112 2.76 -14.83 -1.96
CA ALA A 112 2.88 -14.65 -3.40
C ALA A 112 3.63 -15.83 -4.06
N TYR A 113 4.69 -16.32 -3.42
CA TYR A 113 5.45 -17.48 -3.89
C TYR A 113 4.61 -18.76 -3.92
N HIS A 114 3.87 -19.03 -2.85
CA HIS A 114 2.98 -20.18 -2.78
C HIS A 114 1.85 -20.10 -3.81
N PHE A 115 1.27 -18.92 -4.01
CA PHE A 115 0.27 -18.68 -5.04
C PHE A 115 0.81 -19.00 -6.44
N LEU A 116 1.96 -18.43 -6.81
CA LEU A 116 2.59 -18.67 -8.11
C LEU A 116 2.98 -20.12 -8.31
N GLN A 117 3.46 -20.79 -7.26
CA GLN A 117 3.78 -22.21 -7.32
C GLN A 117 2.54 -23.07 -7.58
N GLN A 118 1.43 -22.78 -6.90
CA GLN A 118 0.17 -23.47 -7.11
C GLN A 118 -0.40 -23.21 -8.51
N LEU A 119 -0.30 -21.96 -8.99
CA LEU A 119 -0.73 -21.59 -10.33
C LEU A 119 0.06 -22.36 -11.41
N CYS A 120 1.37 -22.44 -11.27
CA CYS A 120 2.22 -23.24 -12.16
C CYS A 120 1.84 -24.73 -12.13
N ALA A 121 1.64 -25.29 -10.94
CA ALA A 121 1.23 -26.69 -10.78
C ALA A 121 -0.11 -26.97 -11.45
N ALA A 122 -1.09 -26.07 -11.31
CA ALA A 122 -2.40 -26.20 -11.95
C ALA A 122 -2.34 -26.18 -13.49
N GLN A 123 -1.31 -25.57 -14.05
CA GLN A 123 -1.07 -25.51 -15.50
C GLN A 123 -0.06 -26.56 -15.99
N GLY A 124 0.45 -27.43 -15.12
CA GLY A 124 1.47 -28.42 -15.45
C GLY A 124 2.83 -27.81 -15.78
N ALA A 125 3.11 -26.60 -15.31
CA ALA A 125 4.36 -25.88 -15.54
C ALA A 125 5.33 -26.05 -14.37
N ASP A 126 6.62 -26.08 -14.69
CA ASP A 126 7.67 -26.01 -13.67
C ASP A 126 7.83 -24.57 -13.15
N TYR A 127 7.65 -24.39 -11.84
CA TYR A 127 7.68 -23.08 -11.19
C TYR A 127 9.01 -22.34 -11.40
N ILE A 128 10.13 -23.03 -11.28
CA ILE A 128 11.45 -22.37 -11.41
C ILE A 128 11.69 -21.92 -12.85
N THR A 129 11.31 -22.74 -13.82
CA THR A 129 11.39 -22.40 -15.24
C THR A 129 10.47 -21.23 -15.58
N ALA A 130 9.24 -21.25 -15.07
CA ALA A 130 8.30 -20.15 -15.25
C ALA A 130 8.83 -18.83 -14.68
N CYS A 131 9.36 -18.83 -13.46
CA CYS A 131 9.96 -17.65 -12.84
C CYS A 131 11.16 -17.11 -13.61
N LYS A 132 12.02 -17.96 -14.17
CA LYS A 132 13.16 -17.54 -15.00
C LYS A 132 12.73 -16.90 -16.32
N ALA A 133 11.61 -17.32 -16.87
CA ALA A 133 11.06 -16.79 -18.12
C ALA A 133 10.13 -15.59 -17.91
N ALA A 134 9.67 -15.38 -16.70
CA ALA A 134 8.73 -14.32 -16.37
C ALA A 134 9.34 -12.93 -16.57
N LYS A 135 8.49 -11.99 -16.95
CA LYS A 135 8.78 -10.56 -16.92
C LYS A 135 7.93 -9.93 -15.82
N CYS A 136 8.53 -9.06 -15.03
CA CYS A 136 7.85 -8.37 -13.96
C CYS A 136 7.97 -6.86 -14.17
N LEU A 137 6.85 -6.17 -14.01
CA LEU A 137 6.81 -4.73 -13.82
C LEU A 137 6.54 -4.49 -12.34
N SER A 138 7.40 -3.72 -11.70
CA SER A 138 7.17 -3.21 -10.37
C SER A 138 6.69 -1.77 -10.51
N ALA A 139 5.51 -1.50 -10.04
CA ALA A 139 4.90 -0.18 -10.12
C ALA A 139 4.92 0.44 -8.73
N ASP A 140 5.34 1.68 -8.67
CA ASP A 140 5.46 2.47 -7.45
C ASP A 140 5.57 3.95 -7.82
N VAL A 141 5.25 4.85 -6.90
CA VAL A 141 5.42 6.29 -7.11
C VAL A 141 6.88 6.71 -6.99
N THR A 142 7.21 7.81 -7.62
CA THR A 142 8.53 8.43 -7.50
C THR A 142 8.41 9.93 -7.29
N ALA A 143 9.40 10.51 -6.61
CA ALA A 143 9.48 11.95 -6.44
C ALA A 143 9.77 12.64 -7.77
N ALA A 144 8.98 13.64 -8.12
CA ALA A 144 9.33 14.59 -9.18
C ALA A 144 10.41 15.55 -8.68
N TYR A 145 11.22 16.06 -9.61
CA TYR A 145 12.22 17.08 -9.33
C TYR A 145 11.59 18.26 -8.57
N ASP A 146 12.14 18.56 -7.41
CA ASP A 146 11.72 19.66 -6.57
C ASP A 146 12.84 20.73 -6.53
N PRO A 147 12.61 21.91 -7.10
CA PRO A 147 13.61 22.98 -7.09
C PRO A 147 13.92 23.51 -5.68
N THR A 148 13.07 23.26 -4.69
CA THR A 148 13.32 23.62 -3.28
C THR A 148 14.41 22.74 -2.67
N PHE A 149 14.54 21.51 -3.15
CA PHE A 149 15.53 20.53 -2.72
C PHE A 149 16.37 19.99 -3.90
N ALA A 150 16.81 20.90 -4.77
CA ALA A 150 17.50 20.56 -6.02
C ALA A 150 18.70 19.61 -5.81
N ASP A 151 19.42 19.74 -4.71
CA ASP A 151 20.59 18.89 -4.39
C ASP A 151 20.22 17.43 -4.12
N ALA A 152 18.94 17.11 -3.91
CA ALA A 152 18.46 15.74 -3.73
C ALA A 152 18.22 15.01 -5.06
N PHE A 153 18.31 15.69 -6.19
CA PHE A 153 17.99 15.16 -7.51
C PHE A 153 19.17 15.28 -8.47
N GLU A 154 19.25 14.34 -9.40
CA GLU A 154 20.12 14.44 -10.58
C GLU A 154 19.31 15.03 -11.74
N PRO A 155 19.57 16.28 -12.17
CA PRO A 155 18.71 16.96 -13.13
C PRO A 155 18.59 16.26 -14.48
N ASP A 156 19.67 15.60 -14.94
CA ASP A 156 19.69 14.95 -16.24
C ASP A 156 18.94 13.61 -16.26
N ASN A 157 18.74 12.98 -15.09
CA ASN A 157 18.05 11.70 -14.93
C ASN A 157 16.82 11.78 -14.01
N GLY A 158 16.49 12.99 -13.55
CA GLY A 158 15.35 13.22 -12.67
C GLY A 158 14.01 13.07 -13.38
N THR A 159 13.00 12.70 -12.65
CA THR A 159 11.61 12.73 -13.09
C THR A 159 11.04 14.13 -12.95
N TYR A 160 10.37 14.63 -13.97
CA TYR A 160 9.71 15.93 -13.93
C TYR A 160 8.20 15.77 -13.98
N ALA A 161 7.49 16.55 -13.16
CA ALA A 161 6.03 16.56 -13.17
C ALA A 161 5.48 16.86 -14.58
N GLY A 162 4.45 16.14 -14.99
CA GLY A 162 3.82 16.31 -16.29
C GLY A 162 4.56 15.67 -17.48
N SER A 163 5.68 14.96 -17.24
CA SER A 163 6.46 14.32 -18.30
C SER A 163 6.00 12.89 -18.64
N GLY A 164 4.99 12.38 -17.97
CA GLY A 164 4.48 11.03 -18.16
C GLY A 164 5.00 10.04 -17.12
N VAL A 165 4.93 8.74 -17.45
CA VAL A 165 5.37 7.67 -16.56
C VAL A 165 6.89 7.59 -16.56
N ALA A 166 7.48 7.57 -15.37
CA ALA A 166 8.92 7.36 -15.20
C ALA A 166 9.25 5.86 -15.32
N ILE A 167 10.32 5.55 -16.00
CA ILE A 167 10.83 4.17 -16.13
C ILE A 167 12.18 4.10 -15.44
N TYR A 168 12.27 3.31 -14.39
CA TYR A 168 13.49 3.03 -13.67
C TYR A 168 13.97 1.62 -13.96
N LYS A 169 15.26 1.46 -14.26
CA LYS A 169 15.85 0.15 -14.51
C LYS A 169 15.93 -0.69 -13.22
N TYR A 170 16.20 -0.02 -12.11
CA TYR A 170 16.29 -0.62 -10.80
C TYR A 170 15.56 0.25 -9.78
N THR A 171 14.87 -0.36 -8.86
CA THR A 171 14.35 0.33 -7.67
C THR A 171 15.39 0.29 -6.57
N GLY A 172 15.63 1.44 -5.94
CA GLY A 172 16.60 1.55 -4.86
C GLY A 172 16.05 0.99 -3.57
N SER A 173 16.82 0.15 -2.91
CA SER A 173 16.60 -0.24 -1.52
C SER A 173 17.81 0.19 -0.71
N ARG A 174 17.59 0.79 0.44
CA ARG A 174 18.65 1.22 1.36
C ARG A 174 19.69 2.13 0.71
N GLY A 175 19.27 3.14 -0.02
CA GLY A 175 20.14 4.10 -0.69
C GLY A 175 20.82 3.60 -1.96
N LYS A 176 20.40 2.47 -2.48
CA LYS A 176 20.79 2.01 -3.81
C LYS A 176 19.77 2.48 -4.82
N SER A 177 19.93 3.67 -5.34
CA SER A 177 19.18 4.08 -6.53
C SER A 177 19.79 3.36 -7.72
N GLY A 178 18.97 2.61 -8.43
CA GLY A 178 19.41 1.99 -9.64
C GLY A 178 19.28 2.97 -10.78
N THR A 179 20.31 3.63 -11.08
CA THR A 179 20.47 4.29 -12.36
C THR A 179 21.59 3.63 -13.10
N SER A 180 21.48 3.54 -14.34
CA SER A 180 22.65 3.35 -15.20
C SER A 180 22.71 4.35 -16.22
#